data_746e7bfdfc6a8217630c934e682d0a83
#
_entry.id   746e7bfdfc6a8217630c934e682d0a83
#
_cell.length_a   1.000
_cell.length_b   1.000
_cell.length_c   1.000
_cell.angle_alpha   90.00
_cell.angle_beta   90.00
_cell.angle_gamma   90.00
#
_symmetry.space_group_name_H-M   'P 1'
#
loop_
_entity.id
_entity.type
_entity.pdbx_description
1 polymer ?
#
loop_
_entity_poly.entity_id
_entity_poly.type
_entity_poly.pdbx_seq_one_letter_code
_entity_poly.pdbx_strand_id
1 'polypeptide(L)'
;MIAFSSANAQDAVKTAPAATATQIENKNAPEFKFEVEEYNFGSIKQGEKVTYDFNFTNTGKEPLIISGASGSCGCTVPTYSKEPIGKNGKGSIHVEFNSTGKMGMQDKTVTLTSNSKGGSKVLHLKGNVEAPPATPAADSPAPSVK
;
A
#
# COMPACT_ATOMS: atom_id res chain seq x y z
N MET A 1 14.21 -46.73 -52.71
CA MET A 1 14.48 -46.20 -51.95
C MET A 1 13.77 -45.29 -51.36
N ILE A 2 13.49 -45.20 -50.36
CA ILE A 2 12.67 -44.45 -49.73
C ILE A 2 13.11 -43.53 -48.92
N ALA A 3 12.74 -42.54 -48.88
CA ALA A 3 13.17 -41.61 -48.11
C ALA A 3 12.30 -41.24 -47.08
N PHE A 4 12.55 -41.14 -46.20
CA PHE A 4 11.75 -40.73 -45.22
C PHE A 4 11.95 -39.53 -44.71
N SER A 5 11.42 -38.80 -44.58
CA SER A 5 11.47 -37.67 -44.12
C SER A 5 10.79 -37.55 -42.95
N SER A 6 11.33 -37.33 -42.13
CA SER A 6 10.62 -37.24 -40.99
C SER A 6 10.42 -35.95 -40.65
N ALA A 7 9.59 -35.57 -40.57
CA ALA A 7 9.36 -34.33 -40.21
C ALA A 7 9.20 -34.16 -38.91
N ASN A 8 9.61 -33.69 -38.39
CA ASN A 8 9.43 -33.50 -37.13
C ASN A 8 8.90 -32.37 -36.75
N ALA A 9 8.22 -32.23 -36.44
CA ALA A 9 7.61 -31.28 -36.04
C ALA A 9 7.70 -30.85 -34.89
N GLN A 10 8.05 -30.55 -34.42
CA GLN A 10 8.13 -30.14 -33.29
C GLN A 10 7.65 -29.13 -32.95
N ASP A 11 7.27 -28.81 -32.79
CA ASP A 11 6.82 -27.88 -32.43
C ASP A 11 6.56 -27.26 -31.56
N ALA A 12 6.66 -26.83 -31.30
CA ALA A 12 6.47 -26.10 -30.63
C ALA A 12 5.86 -25.65 -29.75
N VAL A 13 5.87 -25.56 -29.28
CA VAL A 13 5.39 -25.19 -28.35
C VAL A 13 5.21 -24.15 -27.91
N LYS A 14 5.11 -23.67 -27.71
CA LYS A 14 4.86 -22.71 -27.30
C LYS A 14 4.43 -22.32 -26.27
N THR A 15 4.53 -22.03 -25.81
CA THR A 15 4.37 -21.64 -24.83
C THR A 15 3.75 -20.61 -24.60
N ALA A 16 3.36 -20.22 -24.49
CA ALA A 16 2.76 -19.37 -24.23
C ALA A 16 2.53 -18.57 -23.37
N PRO A 17 2.58 -18.13 -23.12
CA PRO A 17 2.51 -17.37 -22.25
C PRO A 17 1.56 -16.70 -22.01
N ALA A 18 1.24 -16.73 -22.19
CA ALA A 18 0.47 -16.25 -21.96
C ALA A 18 0.04 -15.33 -21.30
N ALA A 19 0.06 -15.40 -20.93
CA ALA A 19 -0.24 -14.67 -20.18
C ALA A 19 -0.59 -13.56 -20.38
N THR A 20 -0.36 -13.42 -20.56
CA THR A 20 -0.41 -12.48 -20.77
C THR A 20 -1.25 -11.67 -20.98
N ALA A 21 -1.05 -11.33 -21.04
CA ALA A 21 -1.58 -10.50 -21.36
C ALA A 21 -2.79 -10.26 -21.43
N THR A 22 -3.17 -10.65 -21.74
CA THR A 22 -4.30 -10.55 -21.84
C THR A 22 -4.89 -9.66 -21.15
N GLN A 23 -4.45 -8.98 -20.69
CA GLN A 23 -5.02 -8.17 -20.04
C GLN A 23 -5.83 -7.39 -20.82
N ILE A 24 -6.80 -7.47 -20.92
CA ILE A 24 -7.66 -6.74 -21.56
C ILE A 24 -7.75 -5.56 -20.82
N GLU A 25 -7.32 -4.49 -21.22
CA GLU A 25 -7.45 -3.37 -20.51
C GLU A 25 -8.85 -2.94 -20.45
N ASN A 26 -9.45 -2.98 -19.38
CA ASN A 26 -10.79 -2.48 -19.22
C ASN A 26 -10.74 -0.98 -19.04
N LYS A 27 -11.04 -0.26 -20.08
CA LYS A 27 -10.95 1.19 -20.01
C LYS A 27 -11.97 1.80 -19.08
N ASN A 28 -12.94 1.04 -18.68
CA ASN A 28 -13.94 1.55 -17.76
C ASN A 28 -13.62 1.19 -16.32
N ALA A 29 -12.58 0.42 -16.11
CA ALA A 29 -12.25 -0.04 -14.77
C ALA A 29 -12.13 1.12 -13.80
N PRO A 30 -12.50 0.90 -12.56
CA PRO A 30 -12.35 1.96 -11.57
C PRO A 30 -10.89 2.32 -11.42
N GLU A 31 -10.66 3.53 -10.99
CA GLU A 31 -9.29 3.98 -10.85
C GLU A 31 -9.20 4.93 -9.69
N PHE A 32 -8.20 4.75 -8.86
CA PHE A 32 -7.93 5.67 -7.77
C PHE A 32 -7.23 6.91 -8.31
N LYS A 33 -7.73 8.05 -7.93
CA LYS A 33 -6.98 9.26 -8.13
C LYS A 33 -6.81 9.88 -6.76
N PHE A 34 -5.68 9.65 -6.14
CA PHE A 34 -5.40 10.19 -4.82
C PHE A 34 -4.93 11.63 -4.93
N GLU A 35 -5.34 12.44 -3.97
CA GLU A 35 -4.85 13.80 -3.91
C GLU A 35 -3.38 13.77 -3.52
N VAL A 36 -3.02 12.85 -2.63
CA VAL A 36 -1.65 12.68 -2.17
C VAL A 36 -1.45 11.20 -1.94
N GLU A 37 -0.38 10.66 -2.41
CA GLU A 37 -0.08 9.24 -2.18
C GLU A 37 1.03 9.06 -1.17
N GLU A 38 1.61 10.14 -0.72
CA GLU A 38 2.66 10.09 0.26
C GLU A 38 2.45 11.22 1.24
N TYR A 39 2.40 10.91 2.51
CA TYR A 39 2.22 11.90 3.54
C TYR A 39 3.45 11.95 4.41
N ASN A 40 3.99 13.13 4.58
CA ASN A 40 5.15 13.30 5.43
C ASN A 40 4.67 13.93 6.72
N PHE A 41 4.74 13.18 7.80
CA PHE A 41 4.25 13.67 9.08
C PHE A 41 5.29 14.50 9.82
N GLY A 42 6.46 14.69 9.23
CA GLY A 42 7.48 15.52 9.86
C GLY A 42 8.17 14.78 10.98
N SER A 43 8.38 15.45 12.08
CA SER A 43 9.03 14.84 13.23
C SER A 43 8.03 14.72 14.36
N ILE A 44 7.96 13.55 14.96
CA ILE A 44 7.08 13.30 16.09
C ILE A 44 7.91 12.61 17.16
N LYS A 45 7.38 12.56 18.35
CA LYS A 45 8.07 11.90 19.44
C LYS A 45 7.65 10.46 19.51
N GLN A 46 8.54 9.63 19.97
CA GLN A 46 8.24 8.22 20.09
C GLN A 46 7.02 8.05 20.98
N GLY A 47 6.10 7.24 20.55
CA GLY A 47 4.87 6.98 21.28
C GLY A 47 3.68 7.77 20.77
N GLU A 48 3.93 8.79 19.95
CA GLU A 48 2.82 9.55 19.41
C GLU A 48 2.19 8.80 18.25
N LYS A 49 0.93 9.07 18.01
CA LYS A 49 0.23 8.48 16.90
C LYS A 49 0.04 9.52 15.81
N VAL A 50 0.19 9.09 14.59
CA VAL A 50 -0.05 9.93 13.43
C VAL A 50 -1.25 9.37 12.71
N THR A 51 -2.18 10.23 12.35
CA THR A 51 -3.29 9.79 11.53
C THR A 51 -3.37 10.68 10.30
N TYR A 52 -3.82 10.09 9.22
CA TYR A 52 -3.95 10.84 8.00
C TYR A 52 -5.00 10.18 7.12
N ASP A 53 -5.78 11.00 6.43
CA ASP A 53 -6.79 10.49 5.54
C ASP A 53 -6.32 10.74 4.12
N PHE A 54 -6.05 9.67 3.39
CA PHE A 54 -5.67 9.79 2.00
C PHE A 54 -6.95 9.83 1.19
N ASN A 55 -7.30 11.00 0.71
CA ASN A 55 -8.53 11.17 -0.04
C ASN A 55 -8.32 10.83 -1.50
N PHE A 56 -9.32 10.22 -2.09
CA PHE A 56 -9.22 9.85 -3.49
C PHE A 56 -10.57 9.99 -4.16
N THR A 57 -10.53 10.00 -5.49
CA THR A 57 -11.72 10.03 -6.31
C THR A 57 -11.64 8.83 -7.25
N ASN A 58 -12.76 8.18 -7.49
CA ASN A 58 -12.83 7.14 -8.50
C ASN A 58 -13.00 7.81 -9.84
N THR A 59 -11.95 7.84 -10.64
CA THR A 59 -12.01 8.47 -11.95
C THR A 59 -12.39 7.48 -13.04
N GLY A 60 -12.54 6.20 -12.70
CA GLY A 60 -13.01 5.23 -13.67
C GLY A 60 -14.51 5.31 -13.81
N LYS A 61 -15.05 4.51 -14.68
CA LYS A 61 -16.48 4.54 -14.92
C LYS A 61 -17.25 3.52 -14.11
N GLU A 62 -16.57 2.51 -13.62
CA GLU A 62 -17.22 1.47 -12.84
C GLU A 62 -17.02 1.73 -11.36
N PRO A 63 -17.87 1.18 -10.51
CA PRO A 63 -17.69 1.40 -9.08
C PRO A 63 -16.39 0.80 -8.57
N LEU A 64 -15.74 1.53 -7.70
CA LEU A 64 -14.48 1.12 -7.10
C LEU A 64 -14.78 0.40 -5.80
N ILE A 65 -14.29 -0.81 -5.67
CA ILE A 65 -14.49 -1.60 -4.47
C ILE A 65 -13.13 -1.95 -3.91
N ILE A 66 -12.90 -1.56 -2.67
CA ILE A 66 -11.66 -1.87 -1.99
C ILE A 66 -11.90 -3.16 -1.22
N SER A 67 -11.13 -4.18 -1.53
CA SER A 67 -11.30 -5.47 -0.88
C SER A 67 -10.34 -5.70 0.27
N GLY A 68 -9.30 -4.89 0.37
CA GLY A 68 -8.37 -5.07 1.45
C GLY A 68 -7.40 -3.92 1.56
N ALA A 69 -6.84 -3.77 2.73
CA ALA A 69 -5.79 -2.79 2.96
C ALA A 69 -4.92 -3.33 4.07
N SER A 70 -3.62 -3.19 3.93
CA SER A 70 -2.73 -3.66 4.97
C SER A 70 -1.55 -2.72 5.09
N GLY A 71 -1.08 -2.54 6.31
CA GLY A 71 0.11 -1.75 6.55
C GLY A 71 1.35 -2.60 6.49
N SER A 72 2.49 -1.96 6.34
CA SER A 72 3.75 -2.68 6.27
C SER A 72 4.14 -3.27 7.60
N CYS A 73 3.49 -2.85 8.67
CA CYS A 73 3.72 -3.46 9.98
C CYS A 73 2.43 -3.33 10.76
N GLY A 74 2.36 -4.03 11.87
CA GLY A 74 1.18 -3.93 12.71
C GLY A 74 1.00 -2.56 13.35
N CYS A 75 1.99 -1.70 13.25
CA CYS A 75 1.91 -0.35 13.79
C CYS A 75 1.21 0.62 12.84
N THR A 76 0.92 0.20 11.65
CA THR A 76 0.25 1.03 10.65
C THR A 76 -1.06 0.36 10.29
N VAL A 77 -2.16 0.98 10.65
CA VAL A 77 -3.48 0.37 10.50
C VAL A 77 -4.33 1.20 9.57
N PRO A 78 -4.63 0.69 8.40
CA PRO A 78 -5.51 1.40 7.49
C PRO A 78 -6.97 1.02 7.72
N THR A 79 -7.85 1.98 7.50
CA THR A 79 -9.28 1.75 7.57
C THR A 79 -9.91 2.37 6.32
N TYR A 80 -10.87 1.71 5.76
CA TYR A 80 -11.47 2.18 4.52
C TYR A 80 -12.93 1.77 4.47
N SER A 81 -13.67 2.42 3.56
CA SER A 81 -15.07 2.08 3.37
C SER A 81 -15.17 0.83 2.52
N LYS A 82 -16.04 -0.06 2.89
CA LYS A 82 -16.27 -1.27 2.12
C LYS A 82 -17.36 -1.09 1.09
N GLU A 83 -17.96 0.09 1.05
CA GLU A 83 -19.02 0.32 0.09
C GLU A 83 -18.46 0.72 -1.25
N PRO A 84 -19.11 0.33 -2.33
CA PRO A 84 -18.62 0.71 -3.65
C PRO A 84 -18.65 2.22 -3.82
N ILE A 85 -17.62 2.75 -4.45
CA ILE A 85 -17.51 4.17 -4.69
C ILE A 85 -17.75 4.38 -6.18
N GLY A 86 -18.85 5.02 -6.51
CA GLY A 86 -19.25 5.16 -7.89
C GLY A 86 -18.36 6.10 -8.68
N LYS A 87 -18.69 6.24 -9.96
CA LYS A 87 -17.94 7.10 -10.83
C LYS A 87 -17.92 8.51 -10.26
N ASN A 88 -16.75 9.10 -10.23
CA ASN A 88 -16.52 10.43 -9.68
C ASN A 88 -16.84 10.53 -8.19
N GLY A 89 -17.10 9.41 -7.55
CA GLY A 89 -17.30 9.40 -6.11
C GLY A 89 -15.99 9.55 -5.38
N LYS A 90 -16.08 9.99 -4.15
CA LYS A 90 -14.90 10.22 -3.34
C LYS A 90 -14.88 9.30 -2.15
N GLY A 91 -13.69 8.97 -1.72
CA GLY A 91 -13.51 8.18 -0.54
C GLY A 91 -12.22 8.54 0.12
N SER A 92 -11.93 7.88 1.23
CA SER A 92 -10.67 8.13 1.90
C SER A 92 -10.17 6.85 2.54
N ILE A 93 -8.88 6.78 2.70
CA ILE A 93 -8.24 5.71 3.44
C ILE A 93 -7.68 6.35 4.69
N HIS A 94 -8.22 5.98 5.82
CA HIS A 94 -7.75 6.52 7.10
C HIS A 94 -6.61 5.64 7.58
N VAL A 95 -5.47 6.23 7.83
CA VAL A 95 -4.29 5.47 8.24
C VAL A 95 -3.83 5.98 9.61
N GLU A 96 -3.59 5.04 10.51
CA GLU A 96 -3.08 5.39 11.81
C GLU A 96 -1.73 4.72 11.98
N PHE A 97 -0.73 5.47 12.36
CA PHE A 97 0.60 4.95 12.63
C PHE A 97 0.94 5.21 14.08
N ASN A 98 1.28 4.15 14.78
CA ASN A 98 1.65 4.26 16.18
C ASN A 98 3.16 4.15 16.27
N SER A 99 3.80 5.20 16.76
CA SER A 99 5.25 5.24 16.76
C SER A 99 5.89 4.63 18.00
N THR A 100 5.10 3.96 18.83
CA THR A 100 5.64 3.31 20.01
C THR A 100 6.73 2.34 19.61
N GLY A 101 7.89 2.46 20.21
CA GLY A 101 9.00 1.57 19.91
C GLY A 101 9.72 1.87 18.61
N LYS A 102 9.34 2.95 17.91
CA LYS A 102 10.00 3.31 16.65
C LYS A 102 10.93 4.46 16.88
N MET A 103 11.94 4.54 16.06
CA MET A 103 12.89 5.64 16.13
C MET A 103 13.50 5.89 14.79
N GLY A 104 13.85 7.11 14.50
CA GLY A 104 14.52 7.47 13.26
C GLY A 104 13.56 7.63 12.12
N MET A 105 14.08 7.68 10.93
CA MET A 105 13.25 7.86 9.74
C MET A 105 12.36 6.67 9.52
N GLN A 106 11.11 6.94 9.25
CA GLN A 106 10.12 5.91 9.01
C GLN A 106 9.55 6.08 7.62
N ASP A 107 9.29 4.96 6.97
CA ASP A 107 8.61 4.97 5.69
C ASP A 107 7.66 3.77 5.76
N LYS A 108 6.45 4.03 6.17
CA LYS A 108 5.46 2.97 6.30
C LYS A 108 4.59 2.98 5.07
N THR A 109 4.22 1.81 4.61
CA THR A 109 3.40 1.71 3.43
C THR A 109 2.08 1.06 3.76
N VAL A 110 1.06 1.45 3.02
CA VAL A 110 -0.24 0.83 3.09
C VAL A 110 -0.54 0.33 1.70
N THR A 111 -0.80 -0.96 1.60
CA THR A 111 -1.13 -1.56 0.32
C THR A 111 -2.62 -1.78 0.27
N LEU A 112 -3.26 -1.24 -0.75
CA LEU A 112 -4.69 -1.38 -0.95
C LEU A 112 -4.91 -2.40 -2.06
N THR A 113 -5.89 -3.25 -1.87
CA THR A 113 -6.29 -4.20 -2.90
C THR A 113 -7.69 -3.83 -3.32
N SER A 114 -7.93 -3.77 -4.60
CA SER A 114 -9.22 -3.34 -5.09
C SER A 114 -9.45 -3.86 -6.50
N ASN A 115 -10.62 -3.54 -7.04
CA ASN A 115 -10.92 -3.89 -8.42
C ASN A 115 -10.49 -2.77 -9.38
N SER A 116 -9.64 -1.86 -8.92
CA SER A 116 -9.18 -0.77 -9.79
C SER A 116 -8.14 -1.26 -10.77
N LYS A 117 -7.81 -0.42 -11.72
CA LYS A 117 -6.76 -0.74 -12.65
C LYS A 117 -5.51 -1.05 -11.85
N GLY A 118 -4.83 -2.09 -12.24
CA GLY A 118 -3.65 -2.50 -11.53
C GLY A 118 -3.90 -3.36 -10.32
N GLY A 119 -5.10 -3.34 -9.78
CA GLY A 119 -5.45 -4.22 -8.67
C GLY A 119 -5.00 -3.75 -7.31
N SER A 120 -3.89 -3.08 -7.21
CA SER A 120 -3.41 -2.63 -5.91
C SER A 120 -2.79 -1.25 -6.02
N LYS A 121 -2.70 -0.60 -4.88
CA LYS A 121 -2.16 0.74 -4.80
C LYS A 121 -1.42 0.86 -3.50
N VAL A 122 -0.30 1.55 -3.51
CA VAL A 122 0.52 1.69 -2.32
C VAL A 122 0.57 3.15 -1.93
N LEU A 123 0.34 3.41 -0.66
CA LEU A 123 0.44 4.75 -0.09
C LEU A 123 1.60 4.75 0.90
N HIS A 124 2.21 5.90 1.09
CA HIS A 124 3.35 6.03 1.97
C HIS A 124 3.11 7.02 3.09
N LEU A 125 3.61 6.69 4.27
CA LEU A 125 3.53 7.56 5.42
C LEU A 125 4.97 7.69 5.89
N LYS A 126 5.55 8.86 5.76
CA LYS A 126 6.95 9.06 6.04
C LYS A 126 7.18 10.13 7.10
N GLY A 127 8.25 10.06 7.78
CA GLY A 127 8.63 11.06 8.75
C GLY A 127 9.69 10.55 9.66
N ASN A 128 9.98 11.32 10.69
CA ASN A 128 11.02 10.97 11.64
C ASN A 128 10.43 10.85 13.02
N VAL A 129 10.79 9.78 13.73
CA VAL A 129 10.36 9.60 15.10
C VAL A 129 11.56 9.90 15.98
N GLU A 130 11.40 10.91 16.83
CA GLU A 130 12.50 11.30 17.70
C GLU A 130 12.52 10.43 18.93
N ALA A 131 13.73 10.11 19.36
CA ALA A 131 13.88 9.34 20.56
C ALA A 131 13.35 10.13 21.75
N PRO A 132 12.92 9.46 22.79
CA PRO A 132 12.49 10.19 23.98
C PRO A 132 13.67 10.93 24.53
N PRO A 133 13.41 12.03 25.19
CA PRO A 133 14.46 12.80 25.77
C PRO A 133 15.14 11.95 26.77
N ALA A 134 16.33 11.96 26.68
CA ALA A 134 16.97 11.16 27.55
C ALA A 134 16.83 11.50 28.90
N THR A 135 16.70 12.43 29.08
CA THR A 135 16.60 12.79 30.28
C THR A 135 16.05 12.07 31.06
N PRO A 136 15.72 11.93 31.12
CA PRO A 136 15.12 11.46 31.93
C PRO A 136 15.49 10.48 32.42
N ALA A 137 15.76 10.46 32.37
CA ALA A 137 15.87 9.75 32.60
C ALA A 137 16.18 9.36 33.39
N ALA A 138 16.36 9.42 33.36
CA ALA A 138 16.64 9.05 33.81
C ALA A 138 16.62 8.96 34.72
N ASP A 139 16.62 9.24 34.95
CA ASP A 139 16.58 9.29 35.80
C ASP A 139 16.36 8.51 36.45
N SER A 140 16.43 8.19 36.43
CA SER A 140 16.22 7.56 36.91
C SER A 140 16.59 7.11 37.71
N PRO A 141 16.83 7.03 38.03
CA PRO A 141 17.12 6.62 38.67
C PRO A 141 17.50 6.24 39.43
N ALA A 142 17.71 6.27 39.32
CA ALA A 142 18.03 5.95 39.81
C ALA A 142 18.40 5.72 40.68
N PRO A 143 18.41 5.69 41.01
CA PRO A 143 18.67 5.50 41.68
C PRO A 143 19.01 5.16 42.52
N SER A 144 19.13 5.13 42.68
CA SER A 144 19.36 4.87 43.28
C SER A 144 19.88 4.62 44.10
N VAL A 145 20.14 4.65 44.43
CA VAL A 145 20.62 4.32 45.08
C VAL A 145 21.01 4.30 46.02
N LYS A 146 21.05 4.23 46.37
CA LYS A 146 21.48 4.19 47.24
C LYS A 146 21.71 3.96 47.87
#